data_8ba83ba42d7f401a535724fba24bcb86
#
_entry.id   8ba83ba42d7f401a535724fba24bcb86
#
_cell.length_a   1.000
_cell.length_b   1.000
_cell.length_c   1.000
_cell.angle_alpha   90.00
_cell.angle_beta   90.00
_cell.angle_gamma   90.00
#
_symmetry.space_group_name_H-M   'P 1'
#
loop_
_entity.id
_entity.type
_entity.pdbx_description
1 polymer ?
#
loop_
_entity_poly.entity_id
_entity_poly.type
_entity_poly.pdbx_seq_one_letter_code
_entity_poly.pdbx_strand_id
1 'polypeptide(L)'
;MRKLIVLIALLVSVTCFGQKPLTYSVVIQQDSTSAQKLYEISKSWFAKEYVNSQKVLQNDNPGKEISGKARIELTITSLKYAGLSGYISYFIDLEFRDNRLKVTMTDFCHDPTRSVMYDNQMGVVLDSLPDDLKTLGG
;
A
#
# COMPACT_ATOMS: atom_id res chain seq x y z
N MET A 1 43.26 20.03 -4.87
CA MET A 1 42.26 20.05 -3.79
C MET A 1 40.85 20.21 -4.32
N ARG A 2 40.51 21.16 -5.16
CA ARG A 2 39.12 21.31 -5.70
C ARG A 2 38.57 20.05 -6.40
N LYS A 3 39.40 19.34 -7.20
CA LYS A 3 38.97 18.09 -7.87
C LYS A 3 38.75 16.93 -6.91
N LEU A 4 39.48 16.88 -5.80
CA LEU A 4 39.32 15.86 -4.75
C LEU A 4 38.01 16.06 -3.96
N ILE A 5 37.65 17.30 -3.68
CA ILE A 5 36.40 17.64 -2.97
C ILE A 5 35.18 17.28 -3.82
N VAL A 6 35.24 17.52 -5.13
CA VAL A 6 34.16 17.15 -6.06
C VAL A 6 34.01 15.63 -6.14
N LEU A 7 35.14 14.87 -6.13
CA LEU A 7 35.09 13.40 -6.15
C LEU A 7 34.47 12.84 -4.85
N ILE A 8 34.81 13.42 -3.68
CA ILE A 8 34.23 13.02 -2.40
C ILE A 8 32.74 13.38 -2.33
N ALA A 9 32.34 14.55 -2.83
CA ALA A 9 30.93 14.94 -2.90
C ALA A 9 30.10 14.01 -3.81
N LEU A 10 30.70 13.52 -4.90
CA LEU A 10 30.05 12.55 -5.82
C LEU A 10 29.88 11.17 -5.17
N LEU A 11 30.83 10.74 -4.32
CA LEU A 11 30.79 9.46 -3.60
C LEU A 11 29.72 9.44 -2.47
N VAL A 12 29.46 10.59 -1.85
CA VAL A 12 28.46 10.70 -0.75
C VAL A 12 27.03 10.71 -1.31
N SER A 13 26.82 11.11 -2.56
CA SER A 13 25.47 11.16 -3.18
C SER A 13 24.87 9.79 -3.54
N VAL A 14 25.64 8.70 -3.46
CA VAL A 14 25.19 7.35 -3.88
C VAL A 14 24.55 6.53 -2.73
N THR A 15 24.61 7.01 -1.48
CA THR A 15 24.12 6.25 -0.31
C THR A 15 22.71 6.60 0.13
N CYS A 16 21.89 7.21 -0.72
CA CYS A 16 20.46 7.34 -0.43
C CYS A 16 19.76 6.00 -0.72
N PHE A 17 19.95 5.00 0.12
CA PHE A 17 19.12 3.80 0.17
C PHE A 17 17.74 4.21 0.67
N GLY A 18 16.89 4.73 -0.20
CA GLY A 18 15.50 4.99 0.09
C GLY A 18 14.83 3.68 0.48
N GLN A 19 14.23 3.64 1.66
CA GLN A 19 13.38 2.52 2.07
C GLN A 19 12.26 2.36 1.05
N LYS A 20 11.99 1.11 0.65
CA LYS A 20 10.94 0.84 -0.33
C LYS A 20 9.57 0.91 0.36
N PRO A 21 8.58 1.57 -0.26
CA PRO A 21 7.20 1.49 0.20
C PRO A 21 6.72 0.04 0.23
N LEU A 22 5.90 -0.29 1.22
CA LEU A 22 5.30 -1.62 1.32
C LEU A 22 4.49 -1.91 0.05
N THR A 23 4.78 -3.06 -0.56
CA THR A 23 4.03 -3.59 -1.69
C THR A 23 3.68 -5.03 -1.42
N TYR A 24 2.40 -5.35 -1.53
CA TYR A 24 1.91 -6.72 -1.44
C TYR A 24 1.44 -7.17 -2.82
N SER A 25 1.85 -8.36 -3.25
CA SER A 25 1.40 -8.93 -4.52
C SER A 25 1.19 -10.44 -4.39
N VAL A 26 0.05 -10.93 -4.89
CA VAL A 26 -0.27 -12.35 -4.91
C VAL A 26 -0.92 -12.73 -6.24
N VAL A 27 -0.62 -13.93 -6.70
CA VAL A 27 -1.25 -14.52 -7.89
C VAL A 27 -2.12 -15.68 -7.44
N ILE A 28 -3.40 -15.63 -7.76
CA ILE A 28 -4.40 -16.65 -7.47
C ILE A 28 -4.66 -17.42 -8.75
N GLN A 29 -4.44 -18.72 -8.71
CA GLN A 29 -4.78 -19.63 -9.82
C GLN A 29 -6.22 -20.14 -9.62
N GLN A 30 -7.00 -20.14 -10.71
CA GLN A 30 -8.38 -20.59 -10.71
C GLN A 30 -8.66 -21.34 -12.01
N ASP A 31 -8.47 -22.65 -11.97
CA ASP A 31 -8.59 -23.50 -13.13
C ASP A 31 -9.96 -23.38 -13.82
N SER A 32 -9.96 -23.48 -15.13
CA SER A 32 -11.16 -23.47 -15.99
C SER A 32 -12.04 -22.21 -15.86
N THR A 33 -11.43 -21.07 -15.49
CA THR A 33 -12.15 -19.80 -15.33
C THR A 33 -11.57 -18.74 -16.28
N SER A 34 -12.45 -18.14 -17.11
CA SER A 34 -12.03 -17.07 -18.02
C SER A 34 -11.73 -15.76 -17.28
N ALA A 35 -10.90 -14.92 -17.88
CA ALA A 35 -10.60 -13.57 -17.40
C ALA A 35 -11.87 -12.74 -17.16
N GLN A 36 -12.86 -12.84 -18.07
CA GLN A 36 -14.15 -12.16 -17.94
C GLN A 36 -14.92 -12.63 -16.70
N LYS A 37 -14.93 -13.92 -16.41
CA LYS A 37 -15.61 -14.49 -15.25
C LYS A 37 -14.93 -14.07 -13.94
N LEU A 38 -13.60 -14.07 -13.90
CA LEU A 38 -12.83 -13.56 -12.77
C LEU A 38 -13.10 -12.07 -12.51
N TYR A 39 -13.19 -11.27 -13.59
CA TYR A 39 -13.55 -9.86 -13.50
C TYR A 39 -14.96 -9.67 -12.89
N GLU A 40 -15.98 -10.40 -13.36
CA GLU A 40 -17.35 -10.29 -12.84
C GLU A 40 -17.44 -10.64 -11.34
N ILE A 41 -16.76 -11.70 -10.93
CA ILE A 41 -16.69 -12.12 -9.52
C ILE A 41 -16.00 -11.03 -8.69
N SER A 42 -14.86 -10.51 -9.15
CA SER A 42 -14.11 -9.47 -8.45
C SER A 42 -14.88 -8.16 -8.36
N LYS A 43 -15.58 -7.77 -9.41
CA LYS A 43 -16.43 -6.58 -9.42
C LYS A 43 -17.58 -6.71 -8.41
N SER A 44 -18.21 -7.89 -8.34
CA SER A 44 -19.23 -8.18 -7.34
C SER A 44 -18.68 -8.13 -5.91
N TRP A 45 -17.47 -8.63 -5.70
CA TRP A 45 -16.77 -8.53 -4.42
C TRP A 45 -16.47 -7.07 -4.05
N PHE A 46 -15.93 -6.27 -4.97
CA PHE A 46 -15.72 -4.84 -4.76
C PHE A 46 -16.99 -4.10 -4.32
N ALA A 47 -18.12 -4.41 -4.98
CA ALA A 47 -19.40 -3.78 -4.67
C ALA A 47 -19.93 -4.13 -3.26
N LYS A 48 -19.56 -5.30 -2.73
CA LYS A 48 -19.96 -5.76 -1.40
C LYS A 48 -19.02 -5.27 -0.30
N GLU A 49 -17.72 -5.29 -0.56
CA GLU A 49 -16.69 -4.96 0.40
C GLU A 49 -16.62 -3.44 0.67
N TYR A 50 -16.78 -2.64 -0.39
CA TYR A 50 -16.69 -1.19 -0.25
C TYR A 50 -18.07 -0.55 -0.32
N VAL A 51 -18.51 0.06 0.80
CA VAL A 51 -19.82 0.75 0.94
C VAL A 51 -20.03 1.80 -0.17
N ASN A 52 -18.98 2.33 -0.75
CA ASN A 52 -19.01 3.32 -1.82
C ASN A 52 -18.08 2.92 -2.95
N SER A 53 -18.32 1.75 -3.52
CA SER A 53 -17.44 1.12 -4.53
C SER A 53 -17.17 2.04 -5.74
N GLN A 54 -18.13 2.87 -6.16
CA GLN A 54 -17.95 3.82 -7.25
C GLN A 54 -16.92 4.92 -6.94
N LYS A 55 -16.77 5.31 -5.68
CA LYS A 55 -15.72 6.27 -5.26
C LYS A 55 -14.36 5.61 -5.08
N VAL A 56 -14.34 4.32 -4.79
CA VAL A 56 -13.12 3.53 -4.65
C VAL A 56 -12.53 3.18 -6.00
N LEU A 57 -13.38 2.81 -6.97
CA LEU A 57 -12.96 2.44 -8.32
C LEU A 57 -12.38 3.66 -9.06
N GLN A 58 -11.16 3.52 -9.53
CA GLN A 58 -10.48 4.51 -10.37
C GLN A 58 -10.37 4.06 -11.82
N ASN A 59 -10.19 2.76 -12.04
CA ASN A 59 -10.15 2.17 -13.35
C ASN A 59 -10.99 0.87 -13.35
N ASP A 60 -11.79 0.71 -14.40
CA ASP A 60 -12.66 -0.44 -14.59
C ASP A 60 -12.62 -0.84 -16.07
N ASN A 61 -11.76 -1.80 -16.39
CA ASN A 61 -11.53 -2.30 -17.73
C ASN A 61 -11.99 -3.78 -17.80
N PRO A 62 -13.19 -4.06 -18.33
CA PRO A 62 -13.79 -5.38 -18.30
C PRO A 62 -12.89 -6.49 -18.84
N GLY A 63 -12.72 -7.55 -18.05
CA GLY A 63 -11.93 -8.72 -18.39
C GLY A 63 -10.41 -8.51 -18.40
N LYS A 64 -9.93 -7.31 -18.06
CA LYS A 64 -8.49 -6.98 -18.02
C LYS A 64 -8.03 -6.57 -16.64
N GLU A 65 -8.61 -5.51 -16.09
CA GLU A 65 -8.16 -4.94 -14.82
C GLU A 65 -9.28 -4.17 -14.10
N ILE A 66 -9.21 -4.16 -12.78
CA ILE A 66 -9.93 -3.24 -11.90
C ILE A 66 -8.92 -2.64 -10.97
N SER A 67 -8.93 -1.32 -10.80
CA SER A 67 -8.09 -0.68 -9.79
C SER A 67 -8.84 0.38 -9.01
N GLY A 68 -8.39 0.63 -7.79
CA GLY A 68 -9.03 1.59 -6.93
C GLY A 68 -8.20 1.98 -5.73
N LYS A 69 -8.62 3.06 -5.07
CA LYS A 69 -8.05 3.53 -3.82
C LYS A 69 -9.05 3.26 -2.69
N ALA A 70 -8.65 2.44 -1.75
CA ALA A 70 -9.46 2.04 -0.61
C ALA A 70 -8.81 2.44 0.71
N ARG A 71 -9.53 2.27 1.80
CA ARG A 71 -9.02 2.46 3.15
C ARG A 71 -9.65 1.46 4.10
N ILE A 72 -8.88 1.08 5.11
CA ILE A 72 -9.33 0.27 6.25
C ILE A 72 -9.21 1.07 7.53
N GLU A 73 -10.09 0.85 8.48
CA GLU A 73 -10.02 1.46 9.80
C GLU A 73 -9.04 0.68 10.68
N LEU A 74 -8.12 1.42 11.30
CA LEU A 74 -7.20 0.92 12.30
C LEU A 74 -7.65 1.39 13.68
N THR A 75 -8.22 0.51 14.47
CA THR A 75 -8.63 0.81 15.85
C THR A 75 -7.65 0.19 16.82
N ILE A 76 -6.96 1.02 17.61
CA ILE A 76 -6.02 0.57 18.64
C ILE A 76 -6.65 0.80 20.00
N THR A 77 -6.90 -0.28 20.73
CA THR A 77 -7.56 -0.26 22.05
C THR A 77 -6.60 0.04 23.20
N SER A 78 -5.29 -0.08 22.99
CA SER A 78 -4.30 0.23 24.00
C SER A 78 -4.22 1.74 24.26
N LEU A 79 -4.40 2.17 25.50
CA LEU A 79 -4.30 3.58 25.89
C LEU A 79 -2.97 4.23 25.49
N LYS A 80 -1.87 3.46 25.55
CA LYS A 80 -0.52 3.93 25.19
C LYS A 80 -0.40 4.30 23.69
N TYR A 81 -1.14 3.59 22.84
CA TYR A 81 -1.04 3.74 21.38
C TYR A 81 -2.34 4.20 20.73
N ALA A 82 -3.33 4.62 21.52
CA ALA A 82 -4.65 5.04 21.01
C ALA A 82 -4.56 6.21 20.01
N GLY A 83 -3.54 7.06 20.13
CA GLY A 83 -3.28 8.14 19.18
C GLY A 83 -2.90 7.69 17.77
N LEU A 84 -2.54 6.42 17.59
CA LEU A 84 -2.24 5.82 16.29
C LEU A 84 -3.49 5.22 15.60
N SER A 85 -4.66 5.28 16.24
CA SER A 85 -5.92 4.88 15.60
C SER A 85 -6.24 5.83 14.45
N GLY A 86 -6.73 5.28 13.35
CA GLY A 86 -7.02 6.05 12.16
C GLY A 86 -7.41 5.19 10.99
N TYR A 87 -7.00 5.58 9.82
CA TYR A 87 -7.23 4.84 8.58
C TYR A 87 -5.90 4.51 7.92
N ILE A 88 -5.83 3.33 7.29
CA ILE A 88 -4.76 3.00 6.36
C ILE A 88 -5.38 3.03 4.97
N SER A 89 -4.97 4.01 4.17
CA SER A 89 -5.32 4.08 2.76
C SER A 89 -4.33 3.27 1.93
N TYR A 90 -4.80 2.66 0.86
CA TYR A 90 -3.97 1.88 -0.06
C TYR A 90 -4.56 1.88 -1.46
N PHE A 91 -3.74 1.59 -2.43
CA PHE A 91 -4.14 1.34 -3.81
C PHE A 91 -4.22 -0.16 -4.04
N ILE A 92 -5.30 -0.64 -4.65
CA ILE A 92 -5.49 -2.04 -5.03
C ILE A 92 -5.65 -2.15 -6.53
N ASP A 93 -4.95 -3.11 -7.12
CA ASP A 93 -4.97 -3.41 -8.54
C ASP A 93 -5.19 -4.90 -8.75
N LEU A 94 -6.19 -5.24 -9.56
CA LEU A 94 -6.60 -6.59 -9.93
C LEU A 94 -6.41 -6.77 -11.42
N GLU A 95 -5.45 -7.59 -11.83
CA GLU A 95 -5.21 -7.95 -13.22
C GLU A 95 -5.79 -9.33 -13.52
N PHE A 96 -6.62 -9.43 -14.57
CA PHE A 96 -7.29 -10.66 -14.96
C PHE A 96 -6.66 -11.29 -16.20
N ARG A 97 -6.42 -12.58 -16.13
CA ARG A 97 -6.10 -13.45 -17.29
C ARG A 97 -6.85 -14.76 -17.14
N ASP A 98 -6.95 -15.52 -18.22
CA ASP A 98 -7.57 -16.84 -18.13
C ASP A 98 -6.86 -17.69 -17.08
N ASN A 99 -7.64 -18.30 -16.21
CA ASN A 99 -7.22 -19.12 -15.08
C ASN A 99 -6.38 -18.40 -14.01
N ARG A 100 -6.27 -17.06 -14.03
CA ARG A 100 -5.38 -16.35 -13.13
C ARG A 100 -5.86 -14.94 -12.79
N LEU A 101 -5.84 -14.62 -11.51
CA LEU A 101 -6.01 -13.28 -10.95
C LEU A 101 -4.73 -12.86 -10.25
N LYS A 102 -4.18 -11.71 -10.60
CA LYS A 102 -3.10 -11.09 -9.83
C LYS A 102 -3.67 -9.91 -9.04
N VAL A 103 -3.41 -9.91 -7.74
CA VAL A 103 -3.76 -8.82 -6.83
C VAL A 103 -2.48 -8.11 -6.43
N THR A 104 -2.46 -6.79 -6.57
CA THR A 104 -1.35 -5.95 -6.11
C THR A 104 -1.90 -4.85 -5.22
N MET A 105 -1.28 -4.63 -4.06
CA MET A 105 -1.62 -3.54 -3.14
C MET A 105 -0.38 -2.71 -2.88
N THR A 106 -0.50 -1.40 -3.03
CA THR A 106 0.59 -0.43 -2.91
C THR A 106 0.15 0.83 -2.17
N ASP A 107 1.08 1.76 -1.99
CA ASP A 107 0.82 3.10 -1.49
C ASP A 107 0.08 3.11 -0.14
N PHE A 108 0.47 2.20 0.76
CA PHE A 108 -0.05 2.18 2.11
C PHE A 108 0.35 3.45 2.85
N CYS A 109 -0.65 4.21 3.30
CA CYS A 109 -0.46 5.45 4.04
C CYS A 109 -1.39 5.49 5.26
N HIS A 110 -0.83 5.84 6.41
CA HIS A 110 -1.59 5.98 7.64
C HIS A 110 -2.09 7.42 7.82
N ASP A 111 -3.40 7.57 7.99
CA ASP A 111 -4.09 8.82 8.28
C ASP A 111 -4.72 8.75 9.67
N PRO A 112 -4.25 9.49 10.67
CA PRO A 112 -4.79 9.46 12.02
C PRO A 112 -6.20 10.06 12.09
N THR A 113 -7.06 9.49 12.92
CA THR A 113 -8.45 9.95 13.08
C THR A 113 -8.53 11.28 13.84
N ARG A 114 -7.54 11.61 14.66
CA ARG A 114 -7.47 12.83 15.46
C ARG A 114 -6.12 13.54 15.26
N SER A 115 -6.20 14.74 14.74
CA SER A 115 -5.13 15.73 14.85
C SER A 115 -5.13 16.25 16.27
N VAL A 116 -4.54 15.54 17.22
CA VAL A 116 -4.34 16.03 18.59
C VAL A 116 -2.90 16.46 18.71
N MET A 117 -2.64 17.76 18.84
CA MET A 117 -1.41 18.42 19.28
C MET A 117 -0.02 17.86 18.85
N TYR A 118 0.03 16.64 18.35
CA TYR A 118 1.21 15.94 17.86
C TYR A 118 0.89 15.36 16.49
N ASP A 119 1.80 15.50 15.57
CA ASP A 119 1.70 14.86 14.26
C ASP A 119 1.93 13.35 14.45
N ASN A 120 0.82 12.62 14.68
CA ASN A 120 0.82 11.17 14.86
C ASN A 120 0.71 10.42 13.52
N GLN A 121 0.89 11.11 12.41
CA GLN A 121 0.84 10.52 11.09
C GLN A 121 2.09 9.65 10.89
N MET A 122 1.89 8.34 10.74
CA MET A 122 2.99 7.43 10.40
C MET A 122 3.44 7.58 8.94
N GLY A 123 2.66 8.32 8.13
CA GLY A 123 2.99 8.53 6.72
C GLY A 123 2.92 7.25 5.90
N VAL A 124 3.85 7.09 4.97
CA VAL A 124 3.94 5.92 4.09
C VAL A 124 4.39 4.70 4.89
N VAL A 125 3.64 3.61 4.78
CA VAL A 125 4.00 2.33 5.39
C VAL A 125 5.12 1.69 4.58
N LEU A 126 6.21 1.37 5.25
CA LEU A 126 7.41 0.82 4.62
C LEU A 126 7.44 -0.71 4.74
N ASP A 127 8.14 -1.34 3.81
CA ASP A 127 8.36 -2.79 3.75
C ASP A 127 9.17 -3.31 4.95
N SER A 128 10.04 -2.47 5.52
CA SER A 128 10.87 -2.83 6.66
C SER A 128 10.99 -1.67 7.65
N LEU A 129 11.20 -1.99 8.91
CA LEU A 129 11.53 -0.98 9.93
C LEU A 129 12.89 -0.33 9.59
N PRO A 130 13.00 0.99 9.75
CA PRO A 130 14.27 1.69 9.72
C PRO A 130 15.28 1.05 10.67
N ASP A 131 16.56 1.03 10.30
CA ASP A 131 17.60 0.36 11.07
C ASP A 131 17.79 0.97 12.47
N ASP A 132 17.51 2.25 12.61
CA ASP A 132 17.51 2.98 13.89
C ASP A 132 16.39 2.51 14.85
N LEU A 133 15.28 2.00 14.33
CA LEU A 133 14.17 1.48 15.14
C LEU A 133 14.32 -0.02 15.47
N LYS A 134 15.13 -0.77 14.74
CA LYS A 134 15.41 -2.19 15.04
C LYS A 134 16.17 -2.38 16.34
N THR A 135 16.94 -1.38 16.75
CA THR A 135 17.75 -1.42 18.00
C THR A 135 16.97 -1.09 19.26
N LEU A 136 15.74 -0.59 19.17
CA LEU A 136 14.92 -0.21 20.33
C LEU A 136 14.00 -1.34 20.84
N GLY A 137 13.99 -2.50 20.19
CA GLY A 137 13.12 -3.64 20.50
C GLY A 137 13.85 -4.86 21.10
N GLY A 138 15.08 -4.70 21.59
CA GLY A 138 15.88 -5.73 22.26
C GLY A 138 15.73 -5.70 23.76
#